data_d586bfb472be17fd5dd71c5de76f34c7
#
_entry.id   d586bfb472be17fd5dd71c5de76f34c7
#
_cell.length_a   1.000
_cell.length_b   1.000
_cell.length_c   1.000
_cell.angle_alpha   90.00
_cell.angle_beta   90.00
_cell.angle_gamma   90.00
#
_symmetry.space_group_name_H-M   'P 1'
#
loop_
_entity.id
_entity.type
_entity.pdbx_description
1 polymer ?
#
loop_
_entity_poly.entity_id
_entity_poly.type
_entity_poly.pdbx_seq_one_letter_code
_entity_poly.pdbx_strand_id
1 'polypeptide(L)'
;MKKLVWLFLLFCVGCTHQPKQAAVHITLINNSQSIEFTGLDHAIIGEISRDSVPGIWQGLIPVYQMPADTDMKNYQKPLPGVYQLKDSAVIFTPDTPFVKNQTYFVRYFKFEGGNDTWDIIKGKKKLGKTPYIDLIFKQ
;
A
#
# COMPACT_ATOMS: atom_id res chain seq x y z
N MET A 1 -31.04 -47.80 -0.95
CA MET A 1 -30.09 -47.00 -0.14
C MET A 1 -28.78 -46.62 -0.85
N LYS A 2 -28.44 -47.22 -2.00
CA LYS A 2 -27.23 -46.87 -2.76
C LYS A 2 -27.32 -45.55 -3.59
N LYS A 3 -28.51 -45.03 -3.81
CA LYS A 3 -28.73 -43.78 -4.59
C LYS A 3 -28.66 -42.51 -3.76
N LEU A 4 -28.70 -42.58 -2.43
CA LEU A 4 -28.65 -41.41 -1.54
C LEU A 4 -27.22 -40.93 -1.30
N VAL A 5 -26.22 -41.78 -1.45
CA VAL A 5 -24.79 -41.45 -1.25
C VAL A 5 -24.24 -40.59 -2.39
N TRP A 6 -24.81 -40.72 -3.58
CA TRP A 6 -24.40 -39.95 -4.74
C TRP A 6 -24.84 -38.48 -4.69
N LEU A 7 -25.91 -38.19 -3.92
CA LEU A 7 -26.40 -36.82 -3.77
C LEU A 7 -25.54 -35.97 -2.84
N PHE A 8 -24.80 -36.62 -1.92
CA PHE A 8 -23.93 -35.91 -0.96
C PHE A 8 -22.56 -35.49 -1.51
N LEU A 9 -22.16 -36.08 -2.65
CA LEU A 9 -20.86 -35.78 -3.28
C LEU A 9 -20.85 -34.50 -4.14
N LEU A 10 -22.02 -33.92 -4.39
CA LEU A 10 -22.17 -32.72 -5.23
C LEU A 10 -22.05 -31.38 -4.47
N PHE A 11 -21.94 -31.41 -3.15
CA PHE A 11 -21.91 -30.20 -2.32
C PHE A 11 -20.50 -29.66 -1.97
N CYS A 12 -19.43 -30.31 -2.46
CA CYS A 12 -18.04 -29.92 -2.12
C CYS A 12 -17.34 -29.03 -3.14
N VAL A 13 -18.06 -28.39 -4.07
CA VAL A 13 -17.46 -27.37 -4.92
C VAL A 13 -17.64 -25.99 -4.25
N GLY A 14 -17.07 -25.83 -3.08
CA GLY A 14 -16.88 -24.54 -2.45
C GLY A 14 -15.85 -23.77 -3.26
N CYS A 15 -16.29 -22.86 -4.12
CA CYS A 15 -15.43 -21.85 -4.72
C CYS A 15 -14.83 -21.02 -3.59
N THR A 16 -13.59 -21.29 -3.21
CA THR A 16 -12.77 -20.35 -2.45
C THR A 16 -12.45 -19.19 -3.37
N HIS A 17 -13.33 -18.19 -3.41
CA HIS A 17 -13.03 -16.89 -3.95
C HIS A 17 -12.00 -16.26 -3.00
N GLN A 18 -10.72 -16.47 -3.26
CA GLN A 18 -9.72 -15.59 -2.68
C GLN A 18 -9.95 -14.20 -3.29
N PRO A 19 -10.21 -13.17 -2.47
CA PRO A 19 -10.28 -11.81 -2.99
C PRO A 19 -8.93 -11.50 -3.62
N LYS A 20 -8.92 -11.28 -4.93
CA LYS A 20 -7.74 -10.86 -5.67
C LYS A 20 -7.35 -9.52 -5.07
N GLN A 21 -6.27 -9.47 -4.29
CA GLN A 21 -5.76 -8.20 -3.76
C GLN A 21 -5.58 -7.25 -4.95
N ALA A 22 -6.29 -6.12 -4.91
CA ALA A 22 -6.15 -5.10 -5.93
C ALA A 22 -4.68 -4.69 -5.99
N ALA A 23 -4.10 -4.68 -7.19
CA ALA A 23 -2.73 -4.23 -7.35
C ALA A 23 -2.70 -2.72 -7.10
N VAL A 24 -1.78 -2.27 -6.23
CA VAL A 24 -1.56 -0.84 -6.02
C VAL A 24 -0.85 -0.27 -7.24
N HIS A 25 -1.39 0.78 -7.80
CA HIS A 25 -0.84 1.50 -8.94
C HIS A 25 -0.40 2.89 -8.54
N ILE A 26 0.67 3.36 -9.19
CA ILE A 26 1.19 4.72 -9.01
C ILE A 26 1.05 5.45 -10.34
N THR A 27 0.49 6.66 -10.30
CA THR A 27 0.38 7.56 -11.44
C THR A 27 0.97 8.92 -11.10
N LEU A 28 1.82 9.46 -11.98
CA LEU A 28 2.29 10.84 -11.87
C LEU A 28 1.18 11.78 -12.31
N ILE A 29 0.87 12.77 -11.48
CA ILE A 29 -0.16 13.79 -11.73
C ILE A 29 0.41 15.20 -11.51
N ASN A 30 -0.38 16.23 -11.83
CA ASN A 30 0.00 17.65 -11.64
C ASN A 30 1.36 17.99 -12.30
N ASN A 31 1.52 17.68 -13.58
CA ASN A 31 2.77 17.85 -14.32
C ASN A 31 3.95 17.13 -13.67
N SER A 32 3.71 15.90 -13.21
CA SER A 32 4.70 15.06 -12.52
C SER A 32 5.23 15.63 -11.21
N GLN A 33 4.47 16.49 -10.54
CA GLN A 33 4.84 17.06 -9.23
C GLN A 33 4.21 16.32 -8.06
N SER A 34 3.23 15.46 -8.33
CA SER A 34 2.56 14.63 -7.32
C SER A 34 2.40 13.21 -7.85
N ILE A 35 2.20 12.28 -6.94
CA ILE A 35 1.86 10.90 -7.28
C ILE A 35 0.52 10.52 -6.67
N GLU A 36 -0.27 9.79 -7.43
CA GLU A 36 -1.54 9.23 -7.02
C GLU A 36 -1.41 7.73 -6.83
N PHE A 37 -1.89 7.24 -5.70
CA PHE A 37 -1.96 5.83 -5.36
C PHE A 37 -3.40 5.35 -5.51
N THR A 38 -3.62 4.37 -6.36
CA THR A 38 -4.92 3.70 -6.54
C THR A 38 -4.82 2.21 -6.22
N GLY A 39 -5.95 1.57 -5.96
CA GLY A 39 -6.00 0.14 -5.63
C GLY A 39 -5.57 -0.17 -4.19
N LEU A 40 -5.54 0.82 -3.30
CA LEU A 40 -5.36 0.61 -1.86
C LEU A 40 -6.61 -0.08 -1.27
N ASP A 41 -6.41 -0.85 -0.21
CA ASP A 41 -7.51 -1.51 0.49
C ASP A 41 -8.49 -0.49 1.08
N HIS A 42 -9.77 -0.59 0.68
CA HIS A 42 -10.83 0.30 1.15
C HIS A 42 -11.05 0.24 2.67
N ALA A 43 -10.80 -0.90 3.30
CA ALA A 43 -10.89 -1.02 4.74
C ALA A 43 -9.83 -0.16 5.43
N ILE A 44 -8.59 -0.19 4.92
CA ILE A 44 -7.48 0.63 5.42
C ILE A 44 -7.78 2.11 5.21
N ILE A 45 -8.26 2.49 4.02
CA ILE A 45 -8.65 3.88 3.72
C ILE A 45 -9.73 4.35 4.69
N GLY A 46 -10.78 3.55 4.89
CA GLY A 46 -11.90 3.90 5.75
C GLY A 46 -11.51 4.10 7.21
N GLU A 47 -10.63 3.26 7.71
CA GLU A 47 -10.13 3.36 9.08
C GLU A 47 -9.24 4.59 9.28
N ILE A 48 -8.29 4.85 8.37
CA ILE A 48 -7.42 6.02 8.44
C ILE A 48 -8.23 7.32 8.35
N SER A 49 -9.30 7.33 7.54
CA SER A 49 -10.18 8.49 7.42
C SER A 49 -10.93 8.81 8.72
N ARG A 50 -11.20 7.81 9.56
CA ARG A 50 -11.86 8.01 10.86
C ARG A 50 -10.91 8.54 11.92
N ASP A 51 -9.72 8.00 11.99
CA ASP A 51 -8.79 8.25 13.12
C ASP A 51 -7.92 9.49 12.93
N SER A 52 -7.85 10.07 11.72
CA SER A 52 -7.09 11.31 11.40
C SER A 52 -5.69 11.40 12.05
N VAL A 53 -4.96 10.28 12.11
CA VAL A 53 -3.63 10.25 12.72
C VAL A 53 -2.62 10.91 11.79
N PRO A 54 -1.99 12.03 12.17
CA PRO A 54 -0.99 12.67 11.33
C PRO A 54 0.18 11.73 11.01
N GLY A 55 0.64 11.74 9.76
CA GLY A 55 1.79 10.95 9.34
C GLY A 55 1.57 9.46 9.11
N ILE A 56 0.33 8.97 9.30
CA ILE A 56 0.03 7.54 9.11
C ILE A 56 0.34 7.07 7.69
N TRP A 57 0.01 7.89 6.68
CA TRP A 57 0.29 7.57 5.28
C TRP A 57 1.78 7.45 4.99
N GLN A 58 2.61 8.29 5.64
CA GLN A 58 4.05 8.21 5.51
C GLN A 58 4.62 6.90 6.08
N GLY A 59 3.94 6.29 7.05
CA GLY A 59 4.28 4.96 7.57
C GLY A 59 3.83 3.81 6.67
N LEU A 60 2.72 3.99 5.93
CA LEU A 60 2.10 2.93 5.11
C LEU A 60 2.66 2.87 3.69
N ILE A 61 2.85 4.03 3.07
CA ILE A 61 3.30 4.19 1.67
C ILE A 61 4.37 5.28 1.57
N PRO A 62 5.49 5.16 2.31
CA PRO A 62 6.56 6.14 2.24
C PRO A 62 7.19 6.19 0.85
N VAL A 63 7.51 7.39 0.41
CA VAL A 63 8.15 7.68 -0.87
C VAL A 63 9.62 7.99 -0.64
N TYR A 64 10.49 7.45 -1.47
CA TYR A 64 11.94 7.60 -1.36
C TYR A 64 12.57 7.98 -2.69
N GLN A 65 13.67 8.69 -2.63
CA GLN A 65 14.56 8.84 -3.77
C GLN A 65 15.42 7.59 -3.94
N MET A 66 15.55 7.09 -5.16
CA MET A 66 16.44 5.97 -5.44
C MET A 66 17.91 6.44 -5.32
N PRO A 67 18.71 5.83 -4.45
CA PRO A 67 20.14 6.16 -4.36
C PRO A 67 20.90 5.65 -5.59
N ALA A 68 22.05 6.25 -5.87
CA ALA A 68 22.94 5.80 -6.92
C ALA A 68 23.48 4.38 -6.66
N ASP A 69 23.78 4.09 -5.40
CA ASP A 69 24.12 2.75 -4.92
C ASP A 69 22.85 2.07 -4.39
N THR A 70 22.40 1.02 -5.10
CA THR A 70 21.17 0.30 -4.76
C THR A 70 21.26 -0.47 -3.45
N ASP A 71 22.45 -0.79 -2.96
CA ASP A 71 22.65 -1.44 -1.65
C ASP A 71 22.25 -0.49 -0.51
N MET A 72 22.30 0.82 -0.76
CA MET A 72 21.87 1.86 0.17
C MET A 72 20.36 2.12 0.16
N LYS A 73 19.58 1.41 -0.64
CA LYS A 73 18.13 1.61 -0.78
C LYS A 73 17.36 1.52 0.54
N ASN A 74 17.73 0.59 1.41
CA ASN A 74 17.06 0.38 2.69
C ASN A 74 17.43 1.41 3.76
N TYR A 75 18.40 2.24 3.52
CA TYR A 75 18.88 3.29 4.43
C TYR A 75 18.41 4.69 4.06
N GLN A 76 17.57 4.80 3.03
CA GLN A 76 17.02 6.08 2.61
C GLN A 76 16.00 6.60 3.61
N LYS A 77 15.96 7.93 3.75
CA LYS A 77 14.90 8.60 4.51
C LYS A 77 13.71 8.87 3.59
N PRO A 78 12.46 8.70 4.09
CA PRO A 78 11.30 9.06 3.30
C PRO A 78 11.32 10.55 2.95
N LEU A 79 10.84 10.87 1.76
CA LEU A 79 10.66 12.25 1.33
C LEU A 79 9.58 12.92 2.20
N PRO A 80 9.84 14.13 2.69
CA PRO A 80 8.82 14.92 3.36
C PRO A 80 7.77 15.39 2.34
N GLY A 81 6.52 15.49 2.76
CA GLY A 81 5.43 15.91 1.91
C GLY A 81 4.07 15.69 2.54
N VAL A 82 3.03 16.02 1.79
CA VAL A 82 1.65 15.98 2.23
C VAL A 82 0.91 14.85 1.52
N TYR A 83 0.17 14.06 2.30
CA TYR A 83 -0.75 13.05 1.79
C TYR A 83 -2.18 13.56 1.88
N GLN A 84 -2.93 13.42 0.80
CA GLN A 84 -4.35 13.80 0.73
C GLN A 84 -5.17 12.62 0.20
N LEU A 85 -6.28 12.33 0.86
CA LEU A 85 -7.24 11.35 0.38
C LEU A 85 -8.26 12.06 -0.52
N LYS A 86 -8.43 11.56 -1.75
CA LYS A 86 -9.41 12.06 -2.71
C LYS A 86 -10.00 10.90 -3.49
N ASP A 87 -11.32 10.77 -3.49
CA ASP A 87 -12.07 9.76 -4.28
C ASP A 87 -11.51 8.32 -4.15
N SER A 88 -11.17 7.92 -2.91
CA SER A 88 -10.54 6.61 -2.60
C SER A 88 -9.12 6.41 -3.16
N ALA A 89 -8.50 7.45 -3.69
CA ALA A 89 -7.09 7.51 -4.04
C ALA A 89 -6.33 8.35 -3.00
N VAL A 90 -5.07 8.03 -2.80
CA VAL A 90 -4.18 8.84 -1.95
C VAL A 90 -3.22 9.59 -2.85
N ILE A 91 -3.14 10.91 -2.67
CA ILE A 91 -2.24 11.78 -3.41
C ILE A 91 -1.11 12.21 -2.48
N PHE A 92 0.12 11.97 -2.89
CA PHE A 92 1.31 12.48 -2.22
C PHE A 92 1.91 13.62 -3.02
N THR A 93 2.12 14.75 -2.36
CA THR A 93 2.83 15.90 -2.92
C THR A 93 4.07 16.15 -2.06
N PRO A 94 5.28 15.97 -2.58
CA PRO A 94 6.51 16.21 -1.82
C PRO A 94 6.71 17.71 -1.58
N ASP A 95 7.35 18.06 -0.46
CA ASP A 95 7.71 19.44 -0.14
C ASP A 95 8.72 20.04 -1.15
N THR A 96 9.57 19.19 -1.70
CA THR A 96 10.49 19.55 -2.79
C THR A 96 10.06 18.78 -4.04
N PRO A 97 9.80 19.47 -5.16
CA PRO A 97 9.38 18.82 -6.40
C PRO A 97 10.30 17.68 -6.84
N PHE A 98 9.72 16.65 -7.45
CA PHE A 98 10.51 15.58 -8.05
C PHE A 98 11.47 16.11 -9.11
N VAL A 99 12.68 15.62 -9.09
CA VAL A 99 13.74 16.03 -10.03
C VAL A 99 13.60 15.26 -11.33
N LYS A 100 13.63 15.97 -12.46
CA LYS A 100 13.56 15.37 -13.79
C LYS A 100 14.68 14.35 -14.02
N ASN A 101 14.33 13.22 -14.63
CA ASN A 101 15.22 12.07 -14.89
C ASN A 101 15.71 11.34 -13.62
N GLN A 102 15.21 11.68 -12.45
CA GLN A 102 15.49 10.98 -11.21
C GLN A 102 14.52 9.81 -11.03
N THR A 103 15.02 8.70 -10.49
CA THR A 103 14.23 7.55 -10.11
C THR A 103 13.84 7.62 -8.64
N TYR A 104 12.63 7.23 -8.35
CA TYR A 104 12.03 7.17 -7.02
C TYR A 104 11.40 5.81 -6.79
N PHE A 105 11.15 5.47 -5.54
CA PHE A 105 10.38 4.28 -5.21
C PHE A 105 9.43 4.55 -4.04
N VAL A 106 8.33 3.83 -4.03
CA VAL A 106 7.38 3.79 -2.93
C VAL A 106 7.45 2.42 -2.31
N ARG A 107 7.61 2.36 -1.00
CA ARG A 107 7.52 1.11 -0.25
C ARG A 107 6.10 0.90 0.23
N TYR A 108 5.37 0.02 -0.43
CA TYR A 108 4.03 -0.36 -0.01
C TYR A 108 4.11 -1.57 0.90
N PHE A 109 3.76 -1.38 2.17
CA PHE A 109 3.69 -2.47 3.13
C PHE A 109 2.37 -3.22 2.94
N LYS A 110 2.46 -4.55 2.75
CA LYS A 110 1.29 -5.41 2.64
C LYS A 110 0.79 -5.72 4.03
N PHE A 111 -0.39 -5.24 4.33
CA PHE A 111 -1.09 -5.58 5.57
C PHE A 111 -2.11 -6.68 5.25
N GLU A 112 -1.89 -7.84 5.80
CA GLU A 112 -2.91 -8.90 5.82
C GLU A 112 -3.89 -8.52 6.93
N GLY A 113 -5.11 -8.16 6.53
CA GLY A 113 -6.11 -7.56 7.41
C GLY A 113 -6.29 -8.31 8.73
N GLY A 114 -6.28 -7.58 9.84
CA GLY A 114 -6.44 -8.06 11.20
C GLY A 114 -6.05 -7.00 12.22
N ASN A 115 -6.22 -7.28 13.50
CA ASN A 115 -5.86 -6.38 14.61
C ASN A 115 -4.37 -5.98 14.59
N ASP A 116 -3.50 -6.82 14.00
CA ASP A 116 -2.07 -6.58 13.88
C ASP A 116 -1.72 -5.35 13.02
N THR A 117 -2.52 -5.07 11.99
CA THR A 117 -2.34 -3.91 11.11
C THR A 117 -2.46 -2.61 11.89
N TRP A 118 -3.44 -2.52 12.77
CA TRP A 118 -3.68 -1.34 13.60
C TRP A 118 -2.61 -1.13 14.65
N ASP A 119 -2.09 -2.18 15.22
CA ASP A 119 -1.01 -2.08 16.19
C ASP A 119 0.29 -1.58 15.56
N ILE A 120 0.53 -1.90 14.29
CA ILE A 120 1.65 -1.36 13.51
C ILE A 120 1.42 0.12 13.19
N ILE A 121 0.23 0.47 12.70
CA ILE A 121 -0.15 1.84 12.36
C ILE A 121 -0.08 2.76 13.58
N LYS A 122 -0.54 2.29 14.75
CA LYS A 122 -0.48 3.03 16.01
C LYS A 122 0.89 3.01 16.70
N GLY A 123 1.92 2.44 16.05
CA GLY A 123 3.28 2.38 16.58
C GLY A 123 3.48 1.40 17.75
N LYS A 124 2.50 0.54 18.01
CA LYS A 124 2.57 -0.46 19.09
C LYS A 124 3.40 -1.69 18.73
N LYS A 125 3.56 -2.00 17.43
CA LYS A 125 4.42 -3.06 16.91
C LYS A 125 5.45 -2.52 15.93
N LYS A 126 6.67 -3.07 15.98
CA LYS A 126 7.74 -2.70 15.04
C LYS A 126 7.51 -3.34 13.66
N LEU A 127 7.64 -2.54 12.59
CA LEU A 127 7.52 -2.91 11.17
C LEU A 127 8.55 -3.96 10.68
N GLY A 128 9.47 -4.43 11.50
CA GLY A 128 10.65 -5.19 11.09
C GLY A 128 10.43 -6.51 10.36
N LYS A 129 9.18 -6.97 10.19
CA LYS A 129 8.85 -8.21 9.48
C LYS A 129 7.63 -8.11 8.56
N THR A 130 7.07 -6.92 8.37
CA THR A 130 5.92 -6.75 7.47
C THR A 130 6.37 -6.87 6.03
N PRO A 131 5.79 -7.78 5.24
CA PRO A 131 6.13 -7.91 3.83
C PRO A 131 5.78 -6.62 3.09
N TYR A 132 6.67 -6.20 2.19
CA TYR A 132 6.46 -5.01 1.38
C TYR A 132 6.80 -5.28 -0.08
N ILE A 133 6.31 -4.42 -0.94
CA ILE A 133 6.74 -4.30 -2.32
C ILE A 133 7.23 -2.88 -2.57
N ASP A 134 8.27 -2.76 -3.39
CA ASP A 134 8.76 -1.46 -3.85
C ASP A 134 8.24 -1.20 -5.27
N LEU A 135 7.45 -0.14 -5.41
CA LEU A 135 6.94 0.35 -6.68
C LEU A 135 7.87 1.47 -7.17
N ILE A 136 8.46 1.29 -8.35
CA ILE A 136 9.47 2.21 -8.90
C ILE A 136 8.82 3.10 -9.94
N PHE A 137 9.14 4.39 -9.92
CA PHE A 137 8.75 5.35 -10.94
C PHE A 137 9.89 6.31 -11.26
N LYS A 138 9.83 6.91 -12.43
CA LYS A 138 10.80 7.91 -12.91
C LYS A 138 10.03 9.15 -13.34
N GLN A 139 10.56 10.30 -12.97
CA GLN A 139 10.05 11.57 -13.46
C GLN A 139 10.68 11.93 -14.80
#